data_794149f2870bb695d6f9e0bf0849ada0
#
_entry.id   794149f2870bb695d6f9e0bf0849ada0
#
_cell.length_a   1.000
_cell.length_b   1.000
_cell.length_c   1.000
_cell.angle_alpha   90.00
_cell.angle_beta   90.00
_cell.angle_gamma   90.00
#
_symmetry.space_group_name_H-M   'P 1'
#
loop_
_entity.id
_entity.type
_entity.pdbx_description
1 polymer ?
#
loop_
_entity_poly.entity_id
_entity_poly.type
_entity_poly.pdbx_seq_one_letter_code
_entity_poly.pdbx_strand_id
1 'polypeptide(L)'
;RRQRQMCIRDSIEDLENEYLYPDSETLGGFKFRDGQYKFSQIDEGEWTDFDSENDYWGYKEDYAWFRHSFTVPERFAGRPVVYQLTPSASGPWNRSNPQFIMYFNGELRQGGDSNHSEIRLLDCAKGGEEFDCCLNAYSDAWEFKGKLRMGARLKVVDDLVNRLIFDLKTPLKVASLYNADDLPRIDIVKALNDAVNLIDFNTADYDTFAASAEAAIDLLDREIYSKDAMDATACCIGHTHIDVAWLWRLRQTREKAGRSFATVLKLMEEYPEYKFMSSQAQLYAFVKEDYPEVYEGIKKMIAAGRWEVEGSMWVESDTNVTSGESLVRQFLVGKRFFKDEFGVDNKIMWLPDVFGYSAALPQIMKKAGIDYFMTTKISWNEFNKVPYDTFMWKGIDGTEILSHFSPSTDCFDEGDCWQTTYNAYLNPEHILGGWHRYSQKDLNKEYLCTFGHGDGGGGPTRDMLEMGHRMAKGIPGCPKVKQEFAIDFYHDLEKEVKGSRRLPKWAGELYLEFHRGTLTSQGRNKRYNRKSELLYHDMETICAIADSNGIASYPRQFINNGWKIILLNQFHDIIPGSSIKEVYEDSKEQYDKLISEGKAE
;
A
#
# COMPACT_ATOMS: atom_id res chain seq x y z
N ARG A 1 -21.88 -32.28 -3.51
CA ARG A 1 -20.68 -31.44 -3.32
C ARG A 1 -20.98 -29.95 -3.55
N ARG A 2 -21.62 -29.53 -4.67
CA ARG A 2 -22.04 -28.12 -4.89
C ARG A 2 -22.96 -27.63 -3.78
N GLN A 3 -23.92 -28.42 -3.36
CA GLN A 3 -24.87 -28.07 -2.30
C GLN A 3 -24.18 -27.81 -0.96
N ARG A 4 -23.16 -28.59 -0.56
CA ARG A 4 -22.39 -28.35 0.67
C ARG A 4 -21.65 -27.03 0.67
N GLN A 5 -21.02 -26.65 -0.46
CA GLN A 5 -20.36 -25.35 -0.58
C GLN A 5 -21.36 -24.18 -0.52
N MET A 6 -22.56 -24.34 -1.05
CA MET A 6 -23.62 -23.33 -0.91
C MET A 6 -24.00 -23.16 0.57
N CYS A 7 -24.27 -24.26 1.28
CA CYS A 7 -24.59 -24.19 2.71
C CYS A 7 -23.47 -23.52 3.54
N ILE A 8 -22.18 -23.80 3.24
CA ILE A 8 -21.07 -23.15 3.93
C ILE A 8 -21.03 -21.64 3.63
N ARG A 9 -21.28 -21.23 2.37
CA ARG A 9 -21.35 -19.81 1.99
C ARG A 9 -22.52 -19.11 2.68
N ASP A 10 -23.70 -19.71 2.64
CA ASP A 10 -24.89 -19.19 3.29
C ASP A 10 -24.62 -18.97 4.80
N SER A 11 -23.99 -19.94 5.47
CA SER A 11 -23.63 -19.81 6.89
C SER A 11 -22.59 -18.70 7.17
N ILE A 12 -21.61 -18.49 6.25
CA ILE A 12 -20.68 -17.35 6.37
C ILE A 12 -21.42 -16.03 6.17
N GLU A 13 -22.34 -15.96 5.20
CA GLU A 13 -23.17 -14.76 4.95
C GLU A 13 -24.08 -14.47 6.15
N ASP A 14 -24.66 -15.49 6.78
CA ASP A 14 -25.45 -15.32 8.01
C ASP A 14 -24.60 -14.75 9.15
N LEU A 15 -23.37 -15.30 9.36
CA LEU A 15 -22.43 -14.80 10.35
C LEU A 15 -22.04 -13.34 10.08
N GLU A 16 -21.74 -12.98 8.82
CA GLU A 16 -21.36 -11.60 8.43
C GLU A 16 -22.53 -10.62 8.62
N ASN A 17 -23.75 -11.01 8.28
CA ASN A 17 -24.91 -10.11 8.25
C ASN A 17 -25.66 -10.00 9.58
N GLU A 18 -25.73 -11.09 10.36
CA GLU A 18 -26.59 -11.16 11.54
C GLU A 18 -25.82 -11.20 12.86
N TYR A 19 -24.61 -11.76 12.88
CA TYR A 19 -23.87 -12.02 14.12
C TYR A 19 -22.65 -11.14 14.33
N LEU A 20 -21.94 -10.74 13.24
CA LEU A 20 -20.68 -9.97 13.34
C LEU A 20 -20.87 -8.61 14.03
N TYR A 21 -22.00 -7.94 13.71
CA TYR A 21 -22.34 -6.64 14.30
C TYR A 21 -23.67 -6.71 15.04
N PRO A 22 -23.69 -7.26 16.25
CA PRO A 22 -24.96 -7.53 16.95
C PRO A 22 -25.71 -6.28 17.40
N ASP A 23 -25.06 -5.11 17.42
CA ASP A 23 -25.69 -3.85 17.79
C ASP A 23 -25.00 -2.67 17.08
N SER A 24 -25.76 -1.64 16.77
CA SER A 24 -25.26 -0.43 16.12
C SER A 24 -26.05 0.81 16.49
N GLU A 25 -25.40 1.97 16.38
CA GLU A 25 -26.00 3.30 16.59
C GLU A 25 -25.66 4.21 15.42
N THR A 26 -26.65 4.82 14.79
CA THR A 26 -26.42 5.82 13.74
C THR A 26 -26.06 7.17 14.38
N LEU A 27 -24.99 7.78 13.90
CA LEU A 27 -24.50 9.05 14.39
C LEU A 27 -24.91 10.19 13.47
N GLY A 28 -25.19 11.34 14.06
CA GLY A 28 -25.56 12.56 13.35
C GLY A 28 -24.90 13.80 13.98
N GLY A 29 -25.52 14.98 13.77
CA GLY A 29 -25.05 16.22 14.36
C GLY A 29 -23.75 16.74 13.74
N PHE A 30 -23.53 16.46 12.46
CA PHE A 30 -22.35 16.92 11.76
C PHE A 30 -22.37 18.43 11.58
N LYS A 31 -21.21 19.03 11.78
CA LYS A 31 -20.85 20.39 11.37
C LYS A 31 -19.95 20.30 10.14
N PHE A 32 -20.06 21.25 9.25
CA PHE A 32 -19.33 21.32 8.00
C PHE A 32 -18.55 22.64 7.89
N ARG A 33 -17.35 22.56 7.36
CA ARG A 33 -16.54 23.70 6.99
C ARG A 33 -15.87 23.45 5.66
N ASP A 34 -16.17 24.27 4.67
CA ASP A 34 -15.59 24.20 3.33
C ASP A 34 -14.14 24.65 3.32
N GLY A 35 -13.30 24.01 2.51
CA GLY A 35 -11.93 24.38 2.23
C GLY A 35 -10.84 23.51 2.87
N GLN A 36 -9.60 23.75 2.41
CA GLN A 36 -8.40 23.05 2.87
C GLN A 36 -7.73 23.80 4.02
N TYR A 37 -7.68 23.21 5.20
CA TYR A 37 -7.05 23.77 6.40
C TYR A 37 -6.19 22.70 7.07
N LYS A 38 -5.14 23.14 7.81
CA LYS A 38 -4.45 22.25 8.76
C LYS A 38 -5.34 22.01 9.98
N PHE A 39 -5.17 20.88 10.66
CA PHE A 39 -5.91 20.58 11.88
C PHE A 39 -5.83 21.71 12.93
N SER A 40 -4.67 22.34 13.08
CA SER A 40 -4.46 23.47 13.99
C SER A 40 -5.27 24.75 13.64
N GLN A 41 -5.86 24.82 12.46
CA GLN A 41 -6.59 25.98 11.94
C GLN A 41 -8.11 25.77 11.88
N ILE A 42 -8.60 24.57 12.23
CA ILE A 42 -10.02 24.23 12.05
C ILE A 42 -10.94 25.03 12.98
N ASP A 43 -10.45 25.50 14.11
CA ASP A 43 -11.22 26.31 15.08
C ASP A 43 -11.21 27.82 14.78
N GLU A 44 -10.45 28.28 13.77
CA GLU A 44 -10.32 29.71 13.42
C GLU A 44 -11.49 30.26 12.57
N GLY A 45 -12.49 29.46 12.24
CA GLY A 45 -13.59 29.87 11.35
C GLY A 45 -14.95 29.33 11.76
N GLU A 46 -15.96 29.74 11.01
CA GLU A 46 -17.34 29.33 11.25
C GLU A 46 -17.62 27.93 10.76
N TRP A 47 -18.39 27.17 11.53
CA TRP A 47 -18.93 25.88 11.20
C TRP A 47 -20.44 25.99 10.94
N THR A 48 -20.91 25.38 9.87
CA THR A 48 -22.35 25.29 9.55
C THR A 48 -22.88 23.90 9.91
N ASP A 49 -24.18 23.83 10.21
CA ASP A 49 -24.83 22.53 10.38
C ASP A 49 -24.85 21.78 9.04
N PHE A 50 -24.68 20.46 9.08
CA PHE A 50 -24.73 19.59 7.92
C PHE A 50 -25.81 18.51 8.15
N ASP A 51 -26.88 18.56 7.34
CA ASP A 51 -27.94 17.58 7.36
C ASP A 51 -27.53 16.36 6.52
N SER A 52 -27.24 15.24 7.19
CA SER A 52 -26.81 13.99 6.54
C SER A 52 -27.82 13.44 5.51
N GLU A 53 -29.10 13.84 5.55
CA GLU A 53 -30.12 13.36 4.62
C GLU A 53 -30.31 14.30 3.42
N ASN A 54 -30.14 15.61 3.61
CA ASN A 54 -30.49 16.62 2.62
C ASN A 54 -29.31 17.39 2.06
N ASP A 55 -28.20 17.50 2.81
CA ASP A 55 -27.02 18.22 2.37
C ASP A 55 -26.06 17.33 1.58
N TYR A 56 -25.27 17.97 0.74
CA TYR A 56 -24.29 17.32 -0.13
C TYR A 56 -22.99 18.11 -0.17
N TRP A 57 -21.88 17.37 -0.36
CA TRP A 57 -20.55 17.90 -0.58
C TRP A 57 -19.82 17.11 -1.66
N GLY A 58 -18.58 17.48 -1.95
CA GLY A 58 -17.67 16.68 -2.79
C GLY A 58 -17.87 16.92 -4.28
N TYR A 59 -17.22 17.95 -4.77
CA TYR A 59 -16.99 18.21 -6.18
C TYR A 59 -15.58 17.75 -6.57
N LYS A 60 -15.17 17.99 -7.83
CA LYS A 60 -13.80 17.72 -8.27
C LYS A 60 -12.81 18.57 -7.47
N GLU A 61 -11.80 17.91 -6.89
CA GLU A 61 -10.77 18.52 -6.05
C GLU A 61 -11.35 19.33 -4.85
N ASP A 62 -12.38 18.81 -4.25
CA ASP A 62 -13.10 19.46 -3.15
C ASP A 62 -12.52 19.05 -1.80
N TYR A 63 -12.32 20.02 -0.93
CA TYR A 63 -11.79 19.84 0.42
C TYR A 63 -12.82 20.35 1.43
N ALA A 64 -13.02 19.57 2.48
CA ALA A 64 -13.92 19.95 3.56
C ALA A 64 -13.45 19.38 4.90
N TRP A 65 -13.95 19.96 5.96
CA TRP A 65 -13.87 19.42 7.30
C TRP A 65 -15.25 19.11 7.82
N PHE A 66 -15.39 17.96 8.46
CA PHE A 66 -16.57 17.59 9.23
C PHE A 66 -16.19 17.45 10.69
N ARG A 67 -17.10 17.83 11.58
CA ARG A 67 -16.96 17.64 13.02
C ARG A 67 -18.28 17.18 13.62
N HIS A 68 -18.23 16.23 14.52
CA HIS A 68 -19.36 15.87 15.37
C HIS A 68 -18.86 15.25 16.67
N SER A 69 -19.67 15.38 17.73
CA SER A 69 -19.41 14.74 19.01
C SER A 69 -20.47 13.67 19.24
N PHE A 70 -20.08 12.58 19.87
CA PHE A 70 -20.96 11.48 20.20
C PHE A 70 -20.55 10.81 21.51
N THR A 71 -21.51 10.11 22.11
CA THR A 71 -21.30 9.30 23.32
C THR A 71 -21.53 7.85 22.99
N VAL A 72 -20.64 6.96 23.45
CA VAL A 72 -20.81 5.52 23.31
C VAL A 72 -22.02 5.06 24.14
N PRO A 73 -23.01 4.39 23.56
CA PRO A 73 -24.18 3.92 24.30
C PRO A 73 -23.80 3.00 25.47
N GLU A 74 -24.49 3.15 26.61
CA GLU A 74 -24.30 2.30 27.80
C GLU A 74 -24.50 0.80 27.50
N ARG A 75 -25.40 0.47 26.54
CA ARG A 75 -25.64 -0.91 26.10
C ARG A 75 -24.46 -1.55 25.36
N PHE A 76 -23.43 -0.77 24.98
CA PHE A 76 -22.20 -1.28 24.37
C PHE A 76 -21.13 -1.67 25.41
N ALA A 77 -21.38 -1.45 26.69
CA ALA A 77 -20.43 -1.77 27.75
C ALA A 77 -19.96 -3.22 27.69
N GLY A 78 -18.65 -3.43 27.93
CA GLY A 78 -17.99 -4.73 27.90
C GLY A 78 -17.66 -5.26 26.50
N ARG A 79 -17.95 -4.52 25.43
CA ARG A 79 -17.80 -4.99 24.05
C ARG A 79 -16.86 -4.08 23.22
N PRO A 80 -16.20 -4.63 22.19
CA PRO A 80 -15.42 -3.82 21.24
C PRO A 80 -16.34 -2.91 20.40
N VAL A 81 -15.87 -1.68 20.15
CA VAL A 81 -16.64 -0.69 19.39
C VAL A 81 -15.82 -0.16 18.23
N VAL A 82 -16.40 -0.18 17.05
CA VAL A 82 -15.88 0.43 15.83
C VAL A 82 -16.72 1.63 15.41
N TYR A 83 -16.05 2.63 14.84
CA TYR A 83 -16.66 3.75 14.15
C TYR A 83 -16.57 3.48 12.65
N GLN A 84 -17.69 3.54 11.96
CA GLN A 84 -17.78 3.34 10.53
C GLN A 84 -18.22 4.61 9.83
N LEU A 85 -17.43 5.05 8.84
CA LEU A 85 -17.85 6.08 7.89
C LEU A 85 -18.87 5.51 6.91
N THR A 86 -19.96 6.23 6.69
CA THR A 86 -20.99 5.88 5.72
C THR A 86 -21.30 7.05 4.79
N PRO A 87 -20.33 7.59 4.04
CA PRO A 87 -20.60 8.63 3.06
C PRO A 87 -21.43 8.01 1.95
N SER A 88 -22.74 8.22 1.96
CA SER A 88 -23.57 7.72 0.90
C SER A 88 -23.47 8.66 -0.30
N ALA A 89 -23.19 8.07 -1.46
CA ALA A 89 -23.40 8.74 -2.74
C ALA A 89 -24.64 8.15 -3.40
N SER A 90 -25.15 8.78 -4.43
CA SER A 90 -26.03 8.14 -5.37
C SER A 90 -25.22 7.11 -6.21
N GLY A 91 -24.70 6.07 -5.56
CA GLY A 91 -23.84 5.06 -6.17
C GLY A 91 -22.88 4.42 -5.16
N PRO A 92 -22.09 3.42 -5.58
CA PRO A 92 -21.07 2.82 -4.72
C PRO A 92 -20.04 3.87 -4.28
N TRP A 93 -19.59 3.82 -3.03
CA TRP A 93 -18.58 4.72 -2.47
C TRP A 93 -17.31 4.79 -3.33
N ASN A 94 -16.84 3.67 -3.83
CA ASN A 94 -15.64 3.57 -4.65
C ASN A 94 -15.66 4.41 -5.94
N ARG A 95 -16.83 4.83 -6.45
CA ARG A 95 -16.91 5.64 -7.67
C ARG A 95 -16.63 7.12 -7.43
N SER A 96 -16.88 7.62 -6.25
CA SER A 96 -16.61 9.01 -5.87
C SER A 96 -15.32 9.17 -5.07
N ASN A 97 -14.73 8.04 -4.64
CA ASN A 97 -13.46 7.94 -3.93
C ASN A 97 -13.23 9.03 -2.87
N PRO A 98 -14.17 9.31 -1.96
CA PRO A 98 -13.93 10.24 -0.88
C PRO A 98 -12.87 9.67 0.05
N GLN A 99 -11.96 10.53 0.49
CA GLN A 99 -10.83 10.18 1.34
C GLN A 99 -10.88 11.04 2.60
N PHE A 100 -10.54 10.44 3.73
CA PHE A 100 -10.63 11.09 5.03
C PHE A 100 -9.35 10.88 5.83
N ILE A 101 -9.01 11.88 6.66
CA ILE A 101 -8.10 11.71 7.78
C ILE A 101 -8.93 11.91 9.04
N MET A 102 -8.92 10.91 9.93
CA MET A 102 -9.79 10.85 11.09
C MET A 102 -9.06 11.22 12.37
N TYR A 103 -9.55 12.25 13.04
CA TYR A 103 -9.09 12.68 14.35
C TYR A 103 -10.16 12.40 15.40
N PHE A 104 -9.77 11.81 16.51
CA PHE A 104 -10.63 11.59 17.67
C PHE A 104 -9.99 12.22 18.90
N ASN A 105 -10.73 13.08 19.58
CA ASN A 105 -10.28 13.82 20.76
C ASN A 105 -8.96 14.58 20.51
N GLY A 106 -8.80 15.13 19.31
CA GLY A 106 -7.62 15.90 18.89
C GLY A 106 -6.43 15.07 18.39
N GLU A 107 -6.51 13.74 18.42
CA GLU A 107 -5.44 12.84 17.94
C GLU A 107 -5.78 12.27 16.56
N LEU A 108 -4.81 12.32 15.64
CA LEU A 108 -4.91 11.61 14.36
C LEU A 108 -4.81 10.11 14.62
N ARG A 109 -5.85 9.36 14.22
CA ARG A 109 -5.96 7.93 14.53
C ARG A 109 -5.84 7.03 13.32
N GLN A 110 -6.45 7.39 12.20
CA GLN A 110 -6.46 6.56 10.98
C GLN A 110 -6.87 7.38 9.76
N GLY A 111 -6.51 6.89 8.57
CA GLY A 111 -7.12 7.30 7.31
C GLY A 111 -8.45 6.57 7.06
N GLY A 112 -9.32 7.19 6.26
CA GLY A 112 -10.57 6.59 5.79
C GLY A 112 -10.70 6.68 4.28
N ASP A 113 -11.14 5.61 3.64
CA ASP A 113 -11.46 5.54 2.21
C ASP A 113 -12.36 4.32 1.95
N SER A 114 -12.64 4.02 0.68
CA SER A 114 -13.49 2.87 0.30
C SER A 114 -12.96 1.52 0.79
N ASN A 115 -11.65 1.41 1.04
CA ASN A 115 -11.02 0.19 1.53
C ASN A 115 -10.91 0.17 3.06
N HIS A 116 -10.96 1.34 3.70
CA HIS A 116 -10.75 1.54 5.15
C HIS A 116 -11.87 2.39 5.74
N SER A 117 -13.10 1.88 5.68
CA SER A 117 -14.29 2.60 6.17
C SER A 117 -14.48 2.53 7.68
N GLU A 118 -13.77 1.66 8.37
CA GLU A 118 -13.93 1.38 9.79
C GLU A 118 -12.65 1.62 10.58
N ILE A 119 -12.80 2.12 11.81
CA ILE A 119 -11.73 2.21 12.80
C ILE A 119 -12.19 1.63 14.13
N ARG A 120 -11.39 0.75 14.72
CA ARG A 120 -11.61 0.24 16.08
C ARG A 120 -11.25 1.34 17.08
N LEU A 121 -12.28 1.88 17.75
CA LEU A 121 -12.10 2.95 18.76
C LEU A 121 -11.78 2.37 20.14
N LEU A 122 -12.48 1.33 20.53
CA LEU A 122 -12.38 0.71 21.86
C LEU A 122 -12.32 -0.80 21.73
N ASP A 123 -11.41 -1.43 22.48
CA ASP A 123 -11.36 -2.90 22.62
C ASP A 123 -12.40 -3.41 23.62
N CYS A 124 -12.78 -2.57 24.60
CA CYS A 124 -13.78 -2.86 25.60
C CYS A 124 -14.39 -1.54 26.07
N ALA A 125 -15.58 -1.21 25.57
CA ALA A 125 -16.30 -0.01 25.96
C ALA A 125 -16.74 -0.09 27.43
N LYS A 126 -16.79 1.04 28.11
CA LYS A 126 -17.38 1.16 29.46
C LYS A 126 -18.84 1.59 29.40
N GLY A 127 -19.24 2.21 28.28
CA GLY A 127 -20.47 2.96 28.11
C GLY A 127 -20.32 4.39 28.64
N GLY A 128 -20.83 5.36 27.90
CA GLY A 128 -20.74 6.77 28.27
C GLY A 128 -19.42 7.46 27.87
N GLU A 129 -18.49 6.82 27.16
CA GLU A 129 -17.31 7.51 26.64
C GLU A 129 -17.70 8.55 25.59
N GLU A 130 -17.15 9.75 25.73
CA GLU A 130 -17.39 10.85 24.82
C GLU A 130 -16.24 11.00 23.82
N PHE A 131 -16.59 11.23 22.57
CA PHE A 131 -15.65 11.48 21.48
C PHE A 131 -16.01 12.77 20.75
N ASP A 132 -14.99 13.58 20.48
CA ASP A 132 -15.02 14.68 19.52
C ASP A 132 -14.29 14.21 18.25
N CYS A 133 -15.04 14.02 17.16
CA CYS A 133 -14.53 13.51 15.90
C CYS A 133 -14.40 14.64 14.89
N CYS A 134 -13.21 14.82 14.34
CA CYS A 134 -12.93 15.73 13.22
C CYS A 134 -12.42 14.91 12.03
N LEU A 135 -13.00 15.16 10.86
CA LEU A 135 -12.68 14.47 9.61
C LEU A 135 -12.19 15.50 8.59
N ASN A 136 -10.92 15.39 8.19
CA ASN A 136 -10.43 16.08 7.00
C ASN A 136 -10.88 15.27 5.79
N ALA A 137 -11.70 15.85 4.94
CA ALA A 137 -12.33 15.19 3.81
C ALA A 137 -11.83 15.76 2.48
N TYR A 138 -11.55 14.87 1.55
CA TYR A 138 -11.22 15.18 0.16
C TYR A 138 -12.09 14.35 -0.79
N SER A 139 -12.56 14.97 -1.86
CA SER A 139 -13.26 14.28 -2.93
C SER A 139 -12.64 14.64 -4.27
N ASP A 140 -12.37 13.60 -5.07
CA ASP A 140 -12.04 13.72 -6.47
C ASP A 140 -13.15 13.11 -7.32
N ALA A 141 -14.30 13.76 -7.32
CA ALA A 141 -15.48 13.32 -8.07
C ALA A 141 -15.28 13.58 -9.57
N TRP A 142 -14.47 12.75 -10.20
CA TRP A 142 -14.01 12.90 -11.57
C TRP A 142 -15.14 12.85 -12.61
N GLU A 143 -16.09 11.94 -12.44
CA GLU A 143 -17.17 11.69 -13.40
C GLU A 143 -18.56 12.08 -12.87
N PHE A 144 -18.72 12.15 -11.58
CA PHE A 144 -20.00 12.46 -10.95
C PHE A 144 -19.86 13.83 -10.31
N LYS A 145 -20.54 14.81 -10.87
CA LYS A 145 -20.76 16.11 -10.21
C LYS A 145 -21.41 15.82 -8.86
N GLY A 146 -20.52 15.62 -7.88
CA GLY A 146 -20.70 14.88 -6.69
C GLY A 146 -21.86 15.38 -5.87
N LYS A 147 -22.52 14.43 -5.30
CA LYS A 147 -23.44 14.65 -4.21
C LYS A 147 -23.12 13.56 -3.20
N LEU A 148 -21.97 13.71 -2.57
CA LEU A 148 -21.66 12.91 -1.41
C LEU A 148 -22.50 13.40 -0.25
N ARG A 149 -23.06 12.49 0.50
CA ARG A 149 -23.60 12.73 1.83
C ARG A 149 -22.51 12.47 2.86
N MET A 150 -22.79 12.73 4.12
CA MET A 150 -21.91 12.39 5.23
C MET A 150 -22.71 11.67 6.29
N GLY A 151 -22.22 10.54 6.74
CA GLY A 151 -22.81 9.76 7.81
C GLY A 151 -21.79 8.91 8.52
N ALA A 152 -22.12 8.45 9.72
CA ALA A 152 -21.32 7.52 10.48
C ALA A 152 -22.19 6.62 11.37
N ARG A 153 -21.61 5.51 11.81
CA ARG A 153 -22.21 4.58 12.76
C ARG A 153 -21.20 4.13 13.78
N LEU A 154 -21.66 3.92 15.01
CA LEU A 154 -20.96 3.05 15.95
C LEU A 154 -21.52 1.63 15.82
N LYS A 155 -20.64 0.65 15.86
CA LYS A 155 -21.01 -0.77 15.78
C LYS A 155 -20.28 -1.52 16.87
N VAL A 156 -20.96 -2.44 17.51
CA VAL A 156 -20.31 -3.46 18.34
C VAL A 156 -19.80 -4.56 17.42
N VAL A 157 -18.57 -5.01 17.61
CA VAL A 157 -17.99 -6.13 16.87
C VAL A 157 -17.94 -7.36 17.78
N ASP A 158 -18.34 -8.51 17.28
CA ASP A 158 -18.12 -9.78 17.92
C ASP A 158 -16.81 -10.41 17.40
N ASP A 159 -15.75 -10.38 18.23
CA ASP A 159 -14.43 -10.88 17.85
C ASP A 159 -14.41 -12.40 17.64
N LEU A 160 -15.25 -13.16 18.35
CA LEU A 160 -15.38 -14.62 18.14
C LEU A 160 -16.00 -14.93 16.78
N VAL A 161 -17.07 -14.21 16.44
CA VAL A 161 -17.73 -14.33 15.13
C VAL A 161 -16.78 -13.89 14.02
N ASN A 162 -16.07 -12.77 14.19
CA ASN A 162 -15.07 -12.32 13.22
C ASN A 162 -14.00 -13.39 12.97
N ARG A 163 -13.48 -13.98 14.04
CA ARG A 163 -12.53 -15.10 13.95
C ARG A 163 -13.10 -16.28 13.18
N LEU A 164 -14.31 -16.72 13.52
CA LEU A 164 -14.99 -17.85 12.87
C LEU A 164 -15.23 -17.61 11.38
N ILE A 165 -15.66 -16.40 10.99
CA ILE A 165 -15.85 -16.00 9.60
C ILE A 165 -14.57 -16.25 8.80
N PHE A 166 -13.42 -15.75 9.25
CA PHE A 166 -12.16 -15.91 8.52
C PHE A 166 -11.60 -17.33 8.60
N ASP A 167 -11.83 -18.05 9.71
CA ASP A 167 -11.46 -19.46 9.84
C ASP A 167 -12.25 -20.37 8.87
N LEU A 168 -13.47 -19.98 8.47
CA LEU A 168 -14.28 -20.66 7.45
C LEU A 168 -13.98 -20.12 6.04
N LYS A 169 -13.96 -18.81 5.85
CA LYS A 169 -13.89 -18.11 4.55
C LYS A 169 -12.56 -18.35 3.84
N THR A 170 -11.43 -18.33 4.56
CA THR A 170 -10.10 -18.46 3.96
C THR A 170 -9.88 -19.85 3.36
N PRO A 171 -10.11 -20.97 4.06
CA PRO A 171 -9.99 -22.30 3.46
C PRO A 171 -11.04 -22.55 2.37
N LEU A 172 -12.25 -22.00 2.49
CA LEU A 172 -13.26 -22.11 1.43
C LEU A 172 -12.79 -21.47 0.12
N LYS A 173 -12.09 -20.31 0.20
CA LYS A 173 -11.45 -19.68 -0.95
C LYS A 173 -10.38 -20.59 -1.54
N VAL A 174 -9.48 -21.18 -0.73
CA VAL A 174 -8.50 -22.17 -1.20
C VAL A 174 -9.19 -23.32 -1.93
N ALA A 175 -10.21 -23.94 -1.32
CA ALA A 175 -10.94 -25.04 -1.94
C ALA A 175 -11.59 -24.66 -3.27
N SER A 176 -11.99 -23.39 -3.44
CA SER A 176 -12.64 -22.90 -4.66
C SER A 176 -11.70 -22.82 -5.86
N LEU A 177 -10.38 -22.78 -5.62
CA LEU A 177 -9.35 -22.74 -6.66
C LEU A 177 -8.96 -24.12 -7.22
N TYR A 178 -9.45 -25.20 -6.63
CA TYR A 178 -9.20 -26.58 -7.03
C TYR A 178 -10.39 -27.20 -7.74
N ASN A 179 -10.11 -28.19 -8.61
CA ASN A 179 -11.17 -28.97 -9.25
C ASN A 179 -11.94 -29.81 -8.23
N ALA A 180 -13.16 -30.22 -8.60
CA ALA A 180 -14.07 -30.91 -7.70
C ALA A 180 -13.54 -32.24 -7.14
N ASP A 181 -12.61 -32.88 -7.83
CA ASP A 181 -12.04 -34.18 -7.46
C ASP A 181 -10.61 -34.08 -6.88
N ASP A 182 -10.07 -32.87 -6.75
CA ASP A 182 -8.76 -32.65 -6.13
C ASP A 182 -8.83 -32.85 -4.60
N LEU A 183 -7.86 -33.58 -4.06
CA LEU A 183 -7.83 -33.95 -2.63
C LEU A 183 -7.88 -32.75 -1.69
N PRO A 184 -7.10 -31.66 -1.89
CA PRO A 184 -7.17 -30.52 -1.01
C PRO A 184 -8.59 -29.94 -0.90
N ARG A 185 -9.32 -29.83 -2.03
CA ARG A 185 -10.70 -29.36 -2.04
C ARG A 185 -11.64 -30.29 -1.29
N ILE A 186 -11.50 -31.60 -1.49
CA ILE A 186 -12.36 -32.61 -0.86
C ILE A 186 -12.22 -32.53 0.66
N ASP A 187 -10.99 -32.51 1.16
CA ASP A 187 -10.67 -32.52 2.58
C ASP A 187 -11.11 -31.21 3.25
N ILE A 188 -10.82 -30.06 2.64
CA ILE A 188 -11.23 -28.76 3.17
C ILE A 188 -12.76 -28.65 3.21
N VAL A 189 -13.48 -28.96 2.12
CA VAL A 189 -14.94 -28.85 2.07
C VAL A 189 -15.60 -29.80 3.07
N LYS A 190 -15.01 -30.99 3.32
CA LYS A 190 -15.50 -31.90 4.35
C LYS A 190 -15.36 -31.26 5.74
N ALA A 191 -14.17 -30.79 6.09
CA ALA A 191 -13.90 -30.18 7.40
C ALA A 191 -14.78 -28.93 7.64
N LEU A 192 -14.91 -28.07 6.62
CA LEU A 192 -15.78 -26.88 6.69
C LEU A 192 -17.26 -27.26 6.91
N ASN A 193 -17.77 -28.27 6.18
CA ASN A 193 -19.14 -28.74 6.38
C ASN A 193 -19.35 -29.30 7.79
N ASP A 194 -18.38 -30.07 8.29
CA ASP A 194 -18.47 -30.65 9.62
C ASP A 194 -18.41 -29.54 10.71
N ALA A 195 -17.62 -28.49 10.52
CA ALA A 195 -17.55 -27.32 11.41
C ALA A 195 -18.84 -26.51 11.42
N VAL A 196 -19.40 -26.17 10.23
CA VAL A 196 -20.66 -25.42 10.13
C VAL A 196 -21.82 -26.16 10.80
N ASN A 197 -21.86 -27.49 10.71
CA ASN A 197 -22.87 -28.30 11.39
C ASN A 197 -22.78 -28.31 12.92
N LEU A 198 -21.68 -27.84 13.52
CA LEU A 198 -21.57 -27.67 14.97
C LEU A 198 -22.20 -26.37 15.45
N ILE A 199 -22.30 -25.35 14.59
CA ILE A 199 -22.80 -24.02 14.97
C ILE A 199 -24.32 -24.06 15.21
N ASP A 200 -24.74 -23.62 16.38
CA ASP A 200 -26.16 -23.54 16.72
C ASP A 200 -26.72 -22.13 16.37
N PHE A 201 -27.17 -21.96 15.13
CA PHE A 201 -27.84 -20.75 14.67
C PHE A 201 -29.28 -20.59 15.18
N ASN A 202 -29.84 -21.59 15.87
CA ASN A 202 -31.23 -21.56 16.32
C ASN A 202 -31.39 -21.15 17.79
N THR A 203 -30.28 -21.00 18.51
CA THR A 203 -30.34 -20.61 19.93
C THR A 203 -30.47 -19.10 20.06
N ALA A 204 -31.29 -18.66 21.02
CA ALA A 204 -31.35 -17.26 21.44
C ALA A 204 -30.34 -16.93 22.56
N ASP A 205 -29.67 -17.94 23.11
CA ASP A 205 -28.69 -17.81 24.17
C ASP A 205 -27.28 -17.67 23.58
N TYR A 206 -26.66 -16.52 23.82
CA TYR A 206 -25.33 -16.22 23.28
C TYR A 206 -24.26 -17.18 23.78
N ASP A 207 -24.30 -17.61 25.06
CA ASP A 207 -23.29 -18.51 25.61
C ASP A 207 -23.34 -19.90 24.93
N THR A 208 -24.53 -20.38 24.60
CA THR A 208 -24.73 -21.62 23.82
C THR A 208 -24.22 -21.45 22.39
N PHE A 209 -24.51 -20.33 21.73
CA PHE A 209 -23.96 -20.02 20.41
C PHE A 209 -22.44 -19.96 20.44
N ALA A 210 -21.86 -19.19 21.35
CA ALA A 210 -20.40 -19.02 21.51
C ALA A 210 -19.69 -20.36 21.72
N ALA A 211 -20.21 -21.20 22.60
CA ALA A 211 -19.64 -22.55 22.84
C ALA A 211 -19.67 -23.42 21.56
N SER A 212 -20.74 -23.31 20.75
CA SER A 212 -20.85 -24.03 19.47
C SER A 212 -19.88 -23.49 18.42
N ALA A 213 -19.68 -22.17 18.38
CA ALA A 213 -18.72 -21.49 17.51
C ALA A 213 -17.27 -21.87 17.87
N GLU A 214 -16.92 -21.91 19.16
CA GLU A 214 -15.61 -22.36 19.63
C GLU A 214 -15.35 -23.83 19.26
N ALA A 215 -16.35 -24.71 19.40
CA ALA A 215 -16.24 -26.11 18.97
C ALA A 215 -15.99 -26.25 17.45
N ALA A 216 -16.60 -25.37 16.63
CA ALA A 216 -16.34 -25.32 15.20
C ALA A 216 -14.91 -24.86 14.90
N ILE A 217 -14.41 -23.84 15.60
CA ILE A 217 -13.03 -23.35 15.48
C ILE A 217 -12.03 -24.45 15.87
N ASP A 218 -12.23 -25.15 16.98
CA ASP A 218 -11.37 -26.25 17.41
C ASP A 218 -11.31 -27.40 16.39
N LEU A 219 -12.44 -27.66 15.73
CA LEU A 219 -12.48 -28.65 14.65
C LEU A 219 -11.65 -28.17 13.44
N LEU A 220 -11.77 -26.90 13.05
CA LEU A 220 -11.00 -26.32 11.93
C LEU A 220 -9.50 -26.30 12.25
N ASP A 221 -9.10 -25.92 13.45
CA ASP A 221 -7.71 -25.94 13.89
C ASP A 221 -7.12 -27.36 13.80
N ARG A 222 -7.88 -28.40 14.14
CA ARG A 222 -7.45 -29.79 14.05
C ARG A 222 -7.46 -30.34 12.62
N GLU A 223 -8.49 -30.06 11.84
CA GLU A 223 -8.71 -30.74 10.55
C GLU A 223 -8.15 -29.98 9.36
N ILE A 224 -7.88 -28.68 9.48
CA ILE A 224 -7.30 -27.83 8.42
C ILE A 224 -5.95 -27.26 8.84
N TYR A 225 -5.91 -26.44 9.90
CA TYR A 225 -4.75 -25.63 10.24
C TYR A 225 -3.59 -26.39 10.90
N SER A 226 -3.82 -27.62 11.35
CA SER A 226 -2.76 -28.53 11.84
C SER A 226 -2.15 -29.42 10.74
N LYS A 227 -2.68 -29.35 9.52
CA LYS A 227 -2.20 -30.15 8.38
C LYS A 227 -1.04 -29.46 7.67
N ASP A 228 -0.27 -30.24 6.92
CA ASP A 228 0.83 -29.71 6.12
C ASP A 228 0.30 -28.81 5.00
N ALA A 229 0.85 -27.60 4.93
CA ALA A 229 0.69 -26.71 3.78
C ALA A 229 1.47 -27.24 2.56
N MET A 230 1.33 -26.58 1.42
CA MET A 230 2.19 -26.82 0.26
C MET A 230 3.66 -26.54 0.62
N ASP A 231 4.59 -27.32 0.04
CA ASP A 231 6.04 -27.10 0.18
C ASP A 231 6.50 -25.89 -0.66
N ALA A 232 5.94 -24.73 -0.32
CA ALA A 232 6.23 -23.41 -0.89
C ALA A 232 5.85 -22.33 0.12
N THR A 233 6.57 -21.21 0.10
CA THR A 233 6.32 -20.06 1.00
C THR A 233 6.14 -18.79 0.19
N ALA A 234 5.08 -18.06 0.48
CA ALA A 234 4.89 -16.69 0.05
C ALA A 234 5.47 -15.75 1.12
N CYS A 235 6.56 -15.08 0.79
CA CYS A 235 7.17 -14.04 1.61
C CYS A 235 6.40 -12.74 1.39
N CYS A 236 5.50 -12.42 2.32
CA CYS A 236 4.51 -11.38 2.18
C CYS A 236 4.94 -10.10 2.89
N ILE A 237 4.93 -9.00 2.16
CA ILE A 237 5.32 -7.68 2.65
C ILE A 237 4.13 -6.74 2.49
N GLY A 238 3.65 -6.19 3.61
CA GLY A 238 2.66 -5.13 3.58
C GLY A 238 3.25 -3.90 2.88
N HIS A 239 2.55 -3.38 1.88
CA HIS A 239 3.04 -2.31 1.02
C HIS A 239 1.91 -1.40 0.57
N THR A 240 2.25 -0.16 0.26
CA THR A 240 1.39 0.75 -0.51
C THR A 240 2.25 1.54 -1.46
N HIS A 241 2.12 1.26 -2.75
CA HIS A 241 2.67 2.14 -3.77
C HIS A 241 1.86 3.44 -3.79
N ILE A 242 2.53 4.58 -3.67
CA ILE A 242 1.88 5.90 -3.74
C ILE A 242 2.54 6.69 -4.85
N ASP A 243 1.78 6.98 -5.90
CA ASP A 243 2.24 7.88 -6.94
C ASP A 243 2.43 9.28 -6.39
N VAL A 244 3.63 9.83 -6.59
CA VAL A 244 3.96 11.21 -6.18
C VAL A 244 3.09 12.23 -6.91
N ALA A 245 2.69 11.92 -8.14
CA ALA A 245 1.62 12.56 -8.88
C ALA A 245 1.22 11.64 -10.04
N TRP A 246 -0.06 11.58 -10.40
CA TRP A 246 -0.58 10.80 -11.53
C TRP A 246 -1.95 11.30 -11.95
N LEU A 247 -3.05 10.67 -11.46
CA LEU A 247 -4.42 11.17 -11.61
C LEU A 247 -4.79 12.20 -10.54
N TRP A 248 -3.81 12.65 -9.78
CA TRP A 248 -3.89 13.70 -8.75
C TRP A 248 -2.60 14.51 -8.68
N ARG A 249 -2.71 15.70 -8.09
CA ARG A 249 -1.59 16.63 -7.93
C ARG A 249 -0.73 16.30 -6.70
N LEU A 250 0.46 16.87 -6.66
CA LEU A 250 1.42 16.72 -5.57
C LEU A 250 0.83 17.06 -4.19
N ARG A 251 -0.06 18.05 -4.11
CA ARG A 251 -0.71 18.43 -2.84
C ARG A 251 -1.56 17.29 -2.26
N GLN A 252 -2.24 16.50 -3.09
CA GLN A 252 -3.01 15.34 -2.63
C GLN A 252 -2.11 14.18 -2.19
N THR A 253 -0.94 14.04 -2.81
CA THR A 253 0.05 13.03 -2.40
C THR A 253 0.50 13.20 -0.96
N ARG A 254 0.66 14.44 -0.52
CA ARG A 254 1.00 14.75 0.88
C ARG A 254 -0.06 14.21 1.85
N GLU A 255 -1.32 14.40 1.54
CA GLU A 255 -2.45 13.87 2.32
C GLU A 255 -2.59 12.35 2.18
N LYS A 256 -2.41 11.81 0.97
CA LYS A 256 -2.43 10.35 0.75
C LYS A 256 -1.36 9.63 1.55
N ALA A 257 -0.16 10.18 1.64
CA ALA A 257 0.92 9.62 2.44
C ALA A 257 0.57 9.64 3.94
N GLY A 258 0.12 10.80 4.47
CA GLY A 258 -0.33 10.92 5.85
C GLY A 258 -1.46 9.95 6.19
N ARG A 259 -2.49 9.89 5.34
CA ARG A 259 -3.63 8.99 5.47
C ARG A 259 -3.22 7.51 5.47
N SER A 260 -2.45 7.08 4.47
CA SER A 260 -2.05 5.68 4.33
C SER A 260 -1.15 5.23 5.48
N PHE A 261 -0.18 6.06 5.87
CA PHE A 261 0.74 5.73 6.95
C PHE A 261 0.06 5.71 8.32
N ALA A 262 -0.90 6.61 8.55
CA ALA A 262 -1.73 6.56 9.76
C ALA A 262 -2.57 5.27 9.82
N THR A 263 -3.14 4.83 8.69
CA THR A 263 -3.86 3.55 8.59
C THR A 263 -2.95 2.37 8.92
N VAL A 264 -1.74 2.35 8.36
CA VAL A 264 -0.75 1.29 8.64
C VAL A 264 -0.39 1.24 10.12
N LEU A 265 -0.14 2.39 10.74
CA LEU A 265 0.15 2.46 12.18
C LEU A 265 -0.99 1.92 13.03
N LYS A 266 -2.24 2.27 12.66
CA LYS A 266 -3.43 1.75 13.34
C LYS A 266 -3.57 0.24 13.20
N LEU A 267 -3.34 -0.31 12.01
CA LEU A 267 -3.32 -1.77 11.80
C LEU A 267 -2.19 -2.46 12.57
N MET A 268 -1.05 -1.80 12.77
CA MET A 268 0.03 -2.34 13.61
C MET A 268 -0.34 -2.39 15.09
N GLU A 269 -1.23 -1.54 15.59
CA GLU A 269 -1.77 -1.68 16.94
C GLU A 269 -2.62 -2.95 17.09
N GLU A 270 -3.40 -3.28 16.06
CA GLU A 270 -4.36 -4.39 16.05
C GLU A 270 -3.72 -5.75 15.72
N TYR A 271 -2.67 -5.77 14.89
CA TYR A 271 -1.99 -6.98 14.39
C TYR A 271 -0.50 -6.96 14.74
N PRO A 272 -0.09 -7.59 15.86
CA PRO A 272 1.31 -7.58 16.33
C PRO A 272 2.31 -8.18 15.36
N GLU A 273 1.91 -9.15 14.54
CA GLU A 273 2.75 -9.82 13.53
C GLU A 273 2.93 -8.99 12.25
N TYR A 274 2.08 -7.97 12.03
CA TYR A 274 2.06 -7.22 10.79
C TYR A 274 3.36 -6.43 10.58
N LYS A 275 3.96 -6.64 9.41
CA LYS A 275 5.12 -5.90 8.91
C LYS A 275 4.77 -5.13 7.66
N PHE A 276 5.33 -3.95 7.54
CA PHE A 276 5.07 -3.04 6.43
C PHE A 276 6.37 -2.44 5.90
N MET A 277 6.42 -2.18 4.61
CA MET A 277 7.51 -1.47 3.94
C MET A 277 6.97 -0.32 3.10
N SER A 278 7.66 0.81 3.10
CA SER A 278 7.45 1.88 2.13
C SER A 278 8.77 2.39 1.59
N SER A 279 8.77 2.63 0.28
CA SER A 279 9.85 3.26 -0.48
C SER A 279 9.68 4.78 -0.53
N GLN A 280 10.52 5.45 -1.33
CA GLN A 280 10.44 6.89 -1.65
C GLN A 280 10.66 7.83 -0.46
N ALA A 281 11.91 8.25 -0.26
CA ALA A 281 12.28 9.20 0.80
C ALA A 281 11.43 10.49 0.80
N GLN A 282 10.95 10.92 -0.37
CA GLN A 282 10.10 12.10 -0.52
C GLN A 282 8.78 11.98 0.24
N LEU A 283 8.16 10.78 0.28
CA LEU A 283 6.91 10.59 1.01
C LEU A 283 7.10 10.78 2.52
N TYR A 284 8.21 10.24 3.05
CA TYR A 284 8.57 10.45 4.46
C TYR A 284 8.87 11.91 4.77
N ALA A 285 9.50 12.64 3.83
CA ALA A 285 9.76 14.06 3.99
C ALA A 285 8.45 14.86 4.06
N PHE A 286 7.44 14.50 3.27
CA PHE A 286 6.11 15.12 3.34
C PHE A 286 5.42 14.84 4.68
N VAL A 287 5.43 13.58 5.12
CA VAL A 287 4.81 13.20 6.40
C VAL A 287 5.52 13.85 7.58
N LYS A 288 6.85 13.96 7.54
CA LYS A 288 7.63 14.69 8.56
C LYS A 288 7.20 16.16 8.70
N GLU A 289 6.88 16.81 7.57
CA GLU A 289 6.49 18.22 7.53
C GLU A 289 5.03 18.46 7.93
N ASP A 290 4.10 17.61 7.43
CA ASP A 290 2.67 17.86 7.55
C ASP A 290 2.00 17.05 8.67
N TYR A 291 2.55 15.87 9.03
CA TYR A 291 1.99 14.92 10.00
C TYR A 291 3.09 14.39 10.95
N PRO A 292 3.71 15.28 11.76
CA PRO A 292 4.84 14.91 12.60
C PRO A 292 4.51 13.78 13.60
N GLU A 293 3.28 13.68 14.08
CA GLU A 293 2.81 12.60 14.95
C GLU A 293 2.83 11.23 14.25
N VAL A 294 2.45 11.18 12.97
CA VAL A 294 2.55 9.96 12.14
C VAL A 294 4.02 9.60 11.93
N TYR A 295 4.85 10.61 11.64
CA TYR A 295 6.29 10.40 11.45
C TYR A 295 6.99 9.82 12.68
N GLU A 296 6.65 10.29 13.88
CA GLU A 296 7.17 9.74 15.14
C GLU A 296 6.61 8.32 15.40
N GLY A 297 5.37 8.04 15.00
CA GLY A 297 4.80 6.68 15.00
C GLY A 297 5.60 5.73 14.12
N ILE A 298 5.95 6.17 12.90
CA ILE A 298 6.80 5.40 11.98
C ILE A 298 8.16 5.07 12.61
N LYS A 299 8.84 6.05 13.22
CA LYS A 299 10.11 5.82 13.91
C LYS A 299 10.01 4.77 15.01
N LYS A 300 8.93 4.78 15.78
CA LYS A 300 8.67 3.76 16.81
C LYS A 300 8.54 2.36 16.19
N MET A 301 7.83 2.24 15.07
CA MET A 301 7.64 0.96 14.39
C MET A 301 8.91 0.48 13.69
N ILE A 302 9.76 1.37 13.17
CA ILE A 302 11.10 1.03 12.68
C ILE A 302 11.95 0.46 13.82
N ALA A 303 12.00 1.14 14.97
CA ALA A 303 12.75 0.68 16.14
C ALA A 303 12.21 -0.66 16.70
N ALA A 304 10.91 -0.92 16.55
CA ALA A 304 10.28 -2.18 16.94
C ALA A 304 10.47 -3.33 15.93
N GLY A 305 11.15 -3.09 14.78
CA GLY A 305 11.36 -4.09 13.74
C GLY A 305 10.07 -4.48 13.01
N ARG A 306 9.15 -3.52 12.82
CA ARG A 306 7.83 -3.73 12.20
C ARG A 306 7.61 -2.90 10.94
N TRP A 307 8.36 -1.82 10.77
CA TRP A 307 8.34 -0.96 9.60
C TRP A 307 9.71 -0.94 8.94
N GLU A 308 9.78 -1.33 7.68
CA GLU A 308 10.99 -1.30 6.87
C GLU A 308 11.01 -0.04 6.00
N VAL A 309 12.11 0.67 6.01
CA VAL A 309 12.39 1.78 5.09
C VAL A 309 13.40 1.29 4.05
N GLU A 310 12.92 0.96 2.87
CA GLU A 310 13.72 0.48 1.74
C GLU A 310 13.34 1.21 0.44
N GLY A 311 14.05 0.92 -0.67
CA GLY A 311 13.78 1.49 -1.99
C GLY A 311 14.89 2.41 -2.49
N SER A 312 15.72 2.91 -1.60
CA SER A 312 17.00 3.60 -1.86
C SER A 312 16.90 4.96 -2.57
N MET A 313 15.87 5.26 -3.33
CA MET A 313 15.73 6.47 -4.15
C MET A 313 14.96 7.58 -3.43
N TRP A 314 15.15 8.82 -3.91
CA TRP A 314 14.37 9.97 -3.45
C TRP A 314 12.89 9.82 -3.80
N VAL A 315 12.60 9.44 -5.07
CA VAL A 315 11.31 8.99 -5.55
C VAL A 315 11.51 7.71 -6.39
N GLU A 316 10.46 6.97 -6.70
CA GLU A 316 10.48 5.91 -7.70
C GLU A 316 10.57 6.53 -9.10
N SER A 317 11.82 6.83 -9.49
CA SER A 317 12.15 7.62 -10.67
C SER A 317 11.99 6.85 -11.97
N ASP A 318 11.55 7.53 -13.03
CA ASP A 318 11.83 7.09 -14.41
C ASP A 318 13.33 6.84 -14.59
N THR A 319 13.68 5.79 -15.30
CA THR A 319 15.08 5.36 -15.51
C THR A 319 15.51 5.40 -16.96
N ASN A 320 14.64 5.86 -17.87
CA ASN A 320 14.90 5.94 -19.31
C ASN A 320 15.24 7.35 -19.78
N VAL A 321 14.50 8.36 -19.28
CA VAL A 321 14.59 9.76 -19.75
C VAL A 321 15.43 10.62 -18.82
N THR A 322 15.64 10.18 -17.59
CA THR A 322 16.55 10.80 -16.62
C THR A 322 18.02 10.58 -16.99
N SER A 323 18.89 11.56 -16.69
CA SER A 323 20.33 11.41 -16.91
C SER A 323 20.97 10.44 -15.92
N GLY A 324 22.15 9.90 -16.28
CA GLY A 324 22.94 9.08 -15.36
C GLY A 324 23.32 9.82 -14.07
N GLU A 325 23.61 11.12 -14.15
CA GLU A 325 23.86 11.99 -12.98
C GLU A 325 22.62 12.04 -12.06
N SER A 326 21.43 12.23 -12.63
CA SER A 326 20.19 12.25 -11.86
C SER A 326 19.91 10.90 -11.18
N LEU A 327 20.16 9.78 -11.86
CA LEU A 327 20.00 8.45 -11.26
C LEU A 327 20.96 8.24 -10.09
N VAL A 328 22.21 8.69 -10.20
CA VAL A 328 23.18 8.68 -9.06
C VAL A 328 22.62 9.52 -7.90
N ARG A 329 22.01 10.68 -8.19
CA ARG A 329 21.47 11.58 -7.16
C ARG A 329 20.18 11.06 -6.54
N GLN A 330 19.35 10.33 -7.29
CA GLN A 330 18.20 9.63 -6.72
C GLN A 330 18.63 8.73 -5.56
N PHE A 331 19.70 7.92 -5.77
CA PHE A 331 20.25 7.09 -4.70
C PHE A 331 20.98 7.91 -3.62
N LEU A 332 21.77 8.89 -4.00
CA LEU A 332 22.54 9.69 -3.05
C LEU A 332 21.64 10.44 -2.06
N VAL A 333 20.60 11.09 -2.58
CA VAL A 333 19.68 11.90 -1.76
C VAL A 333 18.74 10.99 -0.96
N GLY A 334 18.21 9.93 -1.58
CA GLY A 334 17.34 8.96 -0.91
C GLY A 334 18.06 8.22 0.21
N LYS A 335 19.19 7.58 -0.07
CA LYS A 335 19.99 6.86 0.95
C LYS A 335 20.47 7.76 2.08
N ARG A 336 20.87 9.00 1.76
CA ARG A 336 21.26 9.97 2.80
C ARG A 336 20.08 10.28 3.71
N PHE A 337 18.90 10.52 3.15
CA PHE A 337 17.70 10.76 3.95
C PHE A 337 17.41 9.59 4.88
N PHE A 338 17.35 8.37 4.37
CA PHE A 338 17.07 7.17 5.18
C PHE A 338 18.14 6.93 6.26
N LYS A 339 19.40 7.19 5.94
CA LYS A 339 20.49 7.08 6.91
C LYS A 339 20.44 8.14 8.00
N ASP A 340 20.20 9.40 7.62
CA ASP A 340 20.18 10.54 8.57
C ASP A 340 18.94 10.48 9.47
N GLU A 341 17.80 10.07 8.95
CA GLU A 341 16.51 10.05 9.69
C GLU A 341 16.28 8.75 10.48
N PHE A 342 16.71 7.62 9.96
CA PHE A 342 16.38 6.29 10.49
C PHE A 342 17.59 5.40 10.76
N GLY A 343 18.81 5.82 10.38
CA GLY A 343 20.03 5.02 10.56
C GLY A 343 20.19 3.85 9.57
N VAL A 344 19.34 3.77 8.54
CA VAL A 344 19.27 2.64 7.60
C VAL A 344 20.15 2.90 6.37
N ASP A 345 20.94 1.89 5.98
CA ASP A 345 21.69 1.86 4.72
C ASP A 345 20.99 0.90 3.73
N ASN A 346 20.11 1.46 2.91
CA ASN A 346 19.29 0.71 1.95
C ASN A 346 20.10 -0.15 0.99
N LYS A 347 19.55 -1.31 0.60
CA LYS A 347 20.19 -2.31 -0.28
C LYS A 347 19.37 -2.68 -1.50
N ILE A 348 18.11 -2.29 -1.57
CA ILE A 348 17.20 -2.67 -2.62
C ILE A 348 16.84 -1.45 -3.47
N MET A 349 16.95 -1.54 -4.79
CA MET A 349 16.23 -0.66 -5.71
C MET A 349 14.83 -1.23 -5.89
N TRP A 350 13.84 -0.49 -5.38
CA TRP A 350 12.44 -0.91 -5.35
C TRP A 350 11.62 -0.02 -6.28
N LEU A 351 11.31 -0.54 -7.47
CA LEU A 351 10.60 0.19 -8.51
C LEU A 351 9.48 -0.68 -9.10
N PRO A 352 8.36 -0.84 -8.37
CA PRO A 352 7.30 -1.77 -8.78
C PRO A 352 6.62 -1.36 -10.08
N ASP A 353 6.45 -0.06 -10.34
CA ASP A 353 5.62 0.48 -11.43
C ASP A 353 6.38 1.29 -12.50
N VAL A 354 7.70 1.32 -12.50
CA VAL A 354 8.49 2.12 -13.46
C VAL A 354 8.50 1.48 -14.87
N PHE A 355 8.49 2.30 -15.91
CA PHE A 355 8.18 1.92 -17.28
C PHE A 355 9.41 1.50 -18.11
N GLY A 356 10.21 0.61 -17.56
CA GLY A 356 11.43 0.07 -18.16
C GLY A 356 12.70 0.58 -17.47
N TYR A 357 13.80 -0.15 -17.64
CA TYR A 357 15.03 0.04 -16.84
C TYR A 357 16.26 0.01 -17.73
N SER A 358 17.02 1.10 -17.67
CA SER A 358 18.27 1.27 -18.43
C SER A 358 19.31 0.22 -18.05
N ALA A 359 20.03 -0.30 -19.04
CA ALA A 359 21.14 -1.22 -18.84
C ALA A 359 22.35 -0.61 -18.08
N ALA A 360 22.36 0.70 -17.83
CA ALA A 360 23.37 1.36 -17.00
C ALA A 360 23.08 1.23 -15.49
N LEU A 361 21.86 0.88 -15.10
CA LEU A 361 21.44 0.82 -13.68
C LEU A 361 22.25 -0.17 -12.84
N PRO A 362 22.56 -1.41 -13.28
CA PRO A 362 23.36 -2.33 -12.46
C PRO A 362 24.69 -1.73 -12.01
N GLN A 363 25.38 -0.99 -12.88
CA GLN A 363 26.62 -0.28 -12.55
C GLN A 363 26.40 0.80 -11.50
N ILE A 364 25.38 1.65 -11.71
CA ILE A 364 25.04 2.75 -10.80
C ILE A 364 24.65 2.20 -9.43
N MET A 365 23.79 1.19 -9.41
CA MET A 365 23.33 0.51 -8.20
C MET A 365 24.51 -0.02 -7.39
N LYS A 366 25.37 -0.81 -8.02
CA LYS A 366 26.51 -1.43 -7.31
C LYS A 366 27.46 -0.40 -6.73
N LYS A 367 27.72 0.69 -7.46
CA LYS A 367 28.55 1.82 -6.97
C LYS A 367 27.88 2.63 -5.87
N ALA A 368 26.54 2.66 -5.84
CA ALA A 368 25.75 3.26 -4.77
C ALA A 368 25.58 2.34 -3.54
N GLY A 369 26.10 1.10 -3.60
CA GLY A 369 25.98 0.11 -2.52
C GLY A 369 24.61 -0.57 -2.47
N ILE A 370 23.93 -0.68 -3.61
CA ILE A 370 22.65 -1.39 -3.81
C ILE A 370 22.97 -2.77 -4.40
N ASP A 371 22.43 -3.81 -3.79
CA ASP A 371 22.74 -5.20 -4.12
C ASP A 371 21.58 -5.94 -4.80
N TYR A 372 20.33 -5.44 -4.64
CA TYR A 372 19.11 -6.12 -5.08
C TYR A 372 18.18 -5.22 -5.88
N PHE A 373 17.36 -5.83 -6.73
CA PHE A 373 16.37 -5.13 -7.54
C PHE A 373 15.02 -5.84 -7.54
N MET A 374 13.95 -5.06 -7.35
CA MET A 374 12.55 -5.50 -7.42
C MET A 374 11.73 -4.68 -8.41
N THR A 375 10.92 -5.36 -9.20
CA THR A 375 9.83 -4.77 -9.99
C THR A 375 8.71 -5.79 -10.27
N THR A 376 7.61 -5.30 -10.83
CA THR A 376 6.54 -6.11 -11.43
C THR A 376 6.23 -5.67 -12.86
N LYS A 377 6.52 -4.42 -13.20
CA LYS A 377 6.02 -3.76 -14.42
C LYS A 377 6.44 -4.40 -15.75
N ILE A 378 7.60 -5.03 -15.81
CA ILE A 378 8.08 -5.70 -17.04
C ILE A 378 7.19 -6.89 -17.43
N SER A 379 6.44 -7.47 -16.51
CA SER A 379 5.45 -8.50 -16.80
C SER A 379 4.34 -8.01 -17.75
N TRP A 380 4.14 -6.68 -17.88
CA TRP A 380 3.14 -6.06 -18.74
C TRP A 380 3.50 -6.10 -20.24
N ASN A 381 4.69 -6.57 -20.59
CA ASN A 381 5.06 -6.82 -21.99
C ASN A 381 4.15 -7.88 -22.61
N GLU A 382 3.59 -7.59 -23.75
CA GLU A 382 2.73 -8.52 -24.49
C GLU A 382 3.55 -9.47 -25.36
N PHE A 383 4.53 -8.99 -26.09
CA PHE A 383 5.32 -9.75 -27.05
C PHE A 383 6.68 -10.18 -26.52
N ASN A 384 7.45 -9.28 -25.93
CA ASN A 384 8.83 -9.52 -25.49
C ASN A 384 8.87 -9.76 -23.98
N LYS A 385 8.33 -10.90 -23.54
CA LYS A 385 8.28 -11.27 -22.12
C LYS A 385 9.66 -11.68 -21.63
N VAL A 386 10.07 -11.16 -20.46
CA VAL A 386 11.24 -11.68 -19.73
C VAL A 386 10.80 -13.01 -19.10
N PRO A 387 11.47 -14.15 -19.42
CA PRO A 387 11.02 -15.47 -18.99
C PRO A 387 11.47 -15.84 -17.57
N TYR A 388 11.96 -14.86 -16.80
CA TYR A 388 12.54 -15.06 -15.48
C TYR A 388 11.89 -14.13 -14.47
N ASP A 389 11.61 -14.67 -13.27
CA ASP A 389 11.24 -13.86 -12.11
C ASP A 389 12.46 -13.68 -11.19
N THR A 390 13.31 -14.70 -11.02
CA THR A 390 14.58 -14.63 -10.27
C THR A 390 15.76 -14.82 -11.21
N PHE A 391 16.67 -13.82 -11.29
CA PHE A 391 17.79 -13.85 -12.21
C PHE A 391 18.90 -12.85 -11.81
N MET A 392 20.08 -13.01 -12.41
CA MET A 392 21.14 -11.97 -12.37
C MET A 392 20.94 -10.99 -13.52
N TRP A 393 20.69 -9.74 -13.21
CA TRP A 393 20.62 -8.67 -14.19
C TRP A 393 22.02 -8.11 -14.45
N LYS A 394 22.46 -8.19 -15.71
CA LYS A 394 23.81 -7.78 -16.13
C LYS A 394 23.73 -6.48 -16.93
N GLY A 395 24.41 -5.46 -16.42
CA GLY A 395 24.53 -4.15 -17.05
C GLY A 395 25.56 -4.08 -18.18
N ILE A 396 25.65 -2.89 -18.79
CA ILE A 396 26.53 -2.61 -19.93
C ILE A 396 28.02 -2.77 -19.64
N ASP A 397 28.44 -2.60 -18.38
CA ASP A 397 29.83 -2.75 -17.93
C ASP A 397 30.14 -4.16 -17.40
N GLY A 398 29.16 -5.04 -17.42
CA GLY A 398 29.28 -6.40 -16.92
C GLY A 398 28.93 -6.59 -15.44
N THR A 399 28.58 -5.53 -14.71
CA THR A 399 28.09 -5.61 -13.33
C THR A 399 26.80 -6.42 -13.26
N GLU A 400 26.70 -7.30 -12.26
CA GLU A 400 25.54 -8.18 -12.04
C GLU A 400 24.85 -7.85 -10.72
N ILE A 401 23.50 -7.77 -10.75
CA ILE A 401 22.61 -7.51 -9.61
C ILE A 401 21.60 -8.64 -9.50
N LEU A 402 21.41 -9.19 -8.30
CA LEU A 402 20.34 -10.16 -8.04
C LEU A 402 18.99 -9.47 -8.11
N SER A 403 18.15 -9.95 -9.02
CA SER A 403 16.83 -9.37 -9.30
C SER A 403 15.74 -10.38 -9.04
N HIS A 404 14.63 -9.92 -8.48
CA HIS A 404 13.41 -10.70 -8.32
C HIS A 404 12.21 -9.87 -8.73
N PHE A 405 11.43 -10.38 -9.68
CA PHE A 405 10.15 -9.82 -10.08
C PHE A 405 9.06 -10.49 -9.26
N SER A 406 8.28 -9.69 -8.52
CA SER A 406 7.18 -10.24 -7.75
C SER A 406 6.16 -10.89 -8.70
N PRO A 407 5.90 -12.20 -8.55
CA PRO A 407 5.02 -12.94 -9.47
C PRO A 407 3.54 -12.83 -9.08
N SER A 408 3.16 -11.96 -8.17
CA SER A 408 1.81 -11.85 -7.61
C SER A 408 0.76 -11.63 -8.69
N THR A 409 -0.24 -12.50 -8.74
CA THR A 409 -1.40 -12.44 -9.63
C THR A 409 -2.55 -13.27 -9.06
N ASP A 410 -3.79 -12.90 -9.33
CA ASP A 410 -4.99 -13.67 -9.01
C ASP A 410 -5.47 -14.56 -10.18
N CYS A 411 -4.73 -14.57 -11.27
CA CYS A 411 -5.07 -15.28 -12.48
C CYS A 411 -4.46 -16.69 -12.50
N PHE A 412 -5.23 -17.68 -12.96
CA PHE A 412 -4.85 -19.08 -13.01
C PHE A 412 -4.79 -19.65 -14.44
N ASP A 413 -5.37 -18.97 -15.42
CA ASP A 413 -5.41 -19.41 -16.81
C ASP A 413 -4.11 -19.02 -17.53
N GLU A 414 -3.33 -20.00 -17.99
CA GLU A 414 -2.01 -19.79 -18.62
C GLU A 414 -2.01 -18.79 -19.80
N GLY A 415 -3.17 -18.60 -20.45
CA GLY A 415 -3.33 -17.63 -21.55
C GLY A 415 -3.47 -16.18 -21.12
N ASP A 416 -4.05 -15.94 -19.95
CA ASP A 416 -4.47 -14.60 -19.48
C ASP A 416 -3.61 -14.07 -18.33
N CYS A 417 -2.78 -14.91 -17.71
CA CYS A 417 -1.96 -14.58 -16.53
C CYS A 417 -0.60 -13.96 -16.84
N TRP A 418 -0.52 -13.08 -17.79
CA TRP A 418 0.75 -12.47 -18.17
C TRP A 418 1.17 -11.30 -17.28
N GLN A 419 0.23 -10.56 -16.74
CA GLN A 419 0.49 -9.42 -15.84
C GLN A 419 0.63 -9.88 -14.40
N THR A 420 1.59 -9.27 -13.69
CA THR A 420 1.73 -9.37 -12.24
C THR A 420 1.46 -8.00 -11.60
N THR A 421 1.17 -8.00 -10.31
CA THR A 421 0.82 -6.78 -9.57
C THR A 421 1.68 -6.59 -8.33
N TYR A 422 1.91 -5.33 -7.97
CA TYR A 422 2.41 -4.90 -6.67
C TYR A 422 1.28 -4.58 -5.67
N ASN A 423 0.03 -4.64 -6.14
CA ASN A 423 -1.20 -4.39 -5.37
C ASN A 423 -1.93 -5.70 -5.07
N ALA A 424 -1.20 -6.75 -4.66
CA ALA A 424 -1.83 -8.02 -4.36
C ALA A 424 -2.77 -7.89 -3.15
N TYR A 425 -3.82 -8.72 -3.14
CA TYR A 425 -4.59 -8.99 -1.94
C TYR A 425 -3.91 -10.15 -1.19
N LEU A 426 -3.78 -10.02 0.12
CA LEU A 426 -3.28 -11.15 0.92
C LEU A 426 -4.43 -12.16 1.11
N ASN A 427 -4.76 -12.86 0.03
CA ASN A 427 -5.83 -13.84 -0.06
C ASN A 427 -5.34 -15.10 -0.81
N PRO A 428 -6.07 -16.22 -0.71
CA PRO A 428 -5.69 -17.46 -1.39
C PRO A 428 -5.49 -17.34 -2.90
N GLU A 429 -6.27 -16.49 -3.56
CA GLU A 429 -6.20 -16.29 -5.00
C GLU A 429 -4.82 -15.75 -5.42
N HIS A 430 -4.36 -14.68 -4.79
CA HIS A 430 -3.05 -14.08 -5.09
C HIS A 430 -1.87 -14.96 -4.61
N ILE A 431 -2.04 -15.65 -3.48
CA ILE A 431 -0.98 -16.52 -2.93
C ILE A 431 -0.79 -17.75 -3.83
N LEU A 432 -1.85 -18.44 -4.21
CA LEU A 432 -1.76 -19.57 -5.14
C LEU A 432 -1.39 -19.12 -6.55
N GLY A 433 -1.98 -18.02 -7.04
CA GLY A 433 -1.68 -17.46 -8.36
C GLY A 433 -0.22 -17.06 -8.48
N GLY A 434 0.34 -16.39 -7.48
CA GLY A 434 1.75 -16.02 -7.42
C GLY A 434 2.67 -17.23 -7.50
N TRP A 435 2.39 -18.27 -6.72
CA TRP A 435 3.15 -19.53 -6.80
C TRP A 435 2.99 -20.20 -8.16
N HIS A 436 1.78 -20.26 -8.69
CA HIS A 436 1.53 -20.85 -10.00
C HIS A 436 2.35 -20.14 -11.10
N ARG A 437 2.38 -18.82 -11.06
CA ARG A 437 3.10 -17.95 -11.99
C ARG A 437 4.62 -17.99 -11.83
N TYR A 438 5.15 -18.17 -10.62
CA TYR A 438 6.59 -18.13 -10.34
C TYR A 438 7.39 -19.12 -11.20
N SER A 439 8.42 -18.63 -11.90
CA SER A 439 9.10 -19.38 -12.95
C SER A 439 10.25 -20.26 -12.42
N GLN A 440 10.98 -19.82 -11.37
CA GLN A 440 12.22 -20.50 -10.91
C GLN A 440 11.98 -21.42 -9.70
N LYS A 441 10.91 -22.23 -9.73
CA LYS A 441 10.55 -23.20 -8.67
C LYS A 441 11.62 -24.28 -8.43
N ASP A 442 12.48 -24.52 -9.43
CA ASP A 442 13.60 -25.45 -9.33
C ASP A 442 14.84 -24.87 -8.62
N LEU A 443 14.84 -23.54 -8.41
CA LEU A 443 15.90 -22.83 -7.70
C LEU A 443 15.50 -22.44 -6.28
N ASN A 444 14.25 -22.04 -6.11
CA ASN A 444 13.77 -21.51 -4.84
C ASN A 444 12.29 -21.85 -4.65
N LYS A 445 11.90 -22.17 -3.42
CA LYS A 445 10.51 -22.44 -3.04
C LYS A 445 9.84 -21.27 -2.35
N GLU A 446 10.53 -20.17 -2.26
CA GLU A 446 10.03 -18.91 -1.73
C GLU A 446 9.88 -17.87 -2.82
N TYR A 447 8.86 -17.02 -2.73
CA TYR A 447 8.66 -15.92 -3.65
C TYR A 447 8.09 -14.71 -2.92
N LEU A 448 8.39 -13.52 -3.46
CA LEU A 448 7.94 -12.25 -2.89
C LEU A 448 6.48 -11.96 -3.29
N CYS A 449 5.66 -11.60 -2.31
CA CYS A 449 4.31 -11.09 -2.51
C CYS A 449 4.16 -9.74 -1.80
N THR A 450 3.97 -8.67 -2.57
CA THR A 450 3.67 -7.34 -2.03
C THR A 450 2.15 -7.15 -1.98
N PHE A 451 1.59 -6.91 -0.80
CA PHE A 451 0.15 -6.82 -0.62
C PHE A 451 -0.30 -5.50 -0.01
N GLY A 452 -1.43 -5.02 -0.48
CA GLY A 452 -2.06 -3.77 -0.06
C GLY A 452 -2.53 -2.94 -1.24
N HIS A 453 -3.54 -2.12 -1.04
CA HIS A 453 -4.04 -1.20 -2.06
C HIS A 453 -3.00 -0.10 -2.32
N GLY A 454 -2.37 -0.14 -3.48
CA GLY A 454 -1.47 0.90 -3.98
C GLY A 454 -2.20 1.97 -4.78
N ASP A 455 -1.43 2.75 -5.55
CA ASP A 455 -1.91 3.87 -6.36
C ASP A 455 -2.76 4.87 -5.53
N GLY A 456 -2.37 5.06 -4.25
CA GLY A 456 -3.10 5.92 -3.32
C GLY A 456 -4.30 5.27 -2.63
N GLY A 457 -4.47 3.95 -2.73
CA GLY A 457 -5.60 3.18 -2.18
C GLY A 457 -5.54 2.85 -0.68
N GLY A 458 -4.55 3.37 0.05
CA GLY A 458 -4.49 3.31 1.51
C GLY A 458 -3.72 2.13 2.13
N GLY A 459 -3.22 1.20 1.32
CA GLY A 459 -2.42 0.06 1.78
C GLY A 459 -3.21 -1.19 2.19
N PRO A 460 -2.65 -2.05 3.04
CA PRO A 460 -3.29 -3.27 3.51
C PRO A 460 -4.59 -3.01 4.29
N THR A 461 -5.49 -3.98 4.24
CA THR A 461 -6.76 -3.96 4.99
C THR A 461 -6.79 -5.02 6.10
N ARG A 462 -7.75 -4.90 7.03
CA ARG A 462 -8.00 -5.91 8.06
C ARG A 462 -8.28 -7.28 7.45
N ASP A 463 -9.11 -7.36 6.42
CA ASP A 463 -9.42 -8.60 5.72
C ASP A 463 -8.18 -9.30 5.16
N MET A 464 -7.23 -8.53 4.60
CA MET A 464 -5.96 -9.07 4.11
C MET A 464 -5.14 -9.68 5.26
N LEU A 465 -5.04 -8.98 6.39
CA LEU A 465 -4.29 -9.43 7.56
C LEU A 465 -4.94 -10.66 8.19
N GLU A 466 -6.25 -10.69 8.32
CA GLU A 466 -7.01 -11.83 8.82
C GLU A 466 -6.81 -13.09 7.94
N MET A 467 -6.94 -12.98 6.62
CA MET A 467 -6.68 -14.10 5.72
C MET A 467 -5.21 -14.51 5.75
N GLY A 468 -4.28 -13.55 5.79
CA GLY A 468 -2.85 -13.80 5.92
C GLY A 468 -2.49 -14.59 7.17
N HIS A 469 -3.10 -14.25 8.30
CA HIS A 469 -2.94 -14.97 9.57
C HIS A 469 -3.37 -16.45 9.46
N ARG A 470 -4.50 -16.74 8.76
CA ARG A 470 -4.97 -18.12 8.52
C ARG A 470 -4.03 -18.89 7.61
N MET A 471 -3.58 -18.28 6.53
CA MET A 471 -2.63 -18.91 5.60
C MET A 471 -1.25 -19.12 6.25
N ALA A 472 -0.86 -18.28 7.21
CA ALA A 472 0.38 -18.47 7.98
C ALA A 472 0.34 -19.70 8.89
N LYS A 473 -0.84 -20.09 9.40
CA LYS A 473 -1.01 -21.37 10.14
C LYS A 473 -0.76 -22.57 9.23
N GLY A 474 -1.10 -22.46 7.94
CA GLY A 474 -1.01 -23.50 6.93
C GLY A 474 -2.39 -24.03 6.55
N ILE A 475 -2.65 -24.09 5.25
CA ILE A 475 -3.88 -24.65 4.67
C ILE A 475 -3.48 -25.66 3.60
N PRO A 476 -4.02 -26.89 3.59
CA PRO A 476 -3.69 -27.90 2.57
C PRO A 476 -3.88 -27.35 1.16
N GLY A 477 -2.85 -27.54 0.32
CA GLY A 477 -2.87 -27.06 -1.07
C GLY A 477 -2.60 -25.56 -1.25
N CYS A 478 -2.27 -24.82 -0.21
CA CYS A 478 -1.89 -23.41 -0.28
C CYS A 478 -0.44 -23.23 0.17
N PRO A 479 0.37 -22.37 -0.50
CA PRO A 479 1.65 -21.96 0.04
C PRO A 479 1.49 -21.34 1.44
N LYS A 480 2.46 -21.57 2.30
CA LYS A 480 2.48 -20.93 3.61
C LYS A 480 2.79 -19.45 3.47
N VAL A 481 2.07 -18.62 4.19
CA VAL A 481 2.34 -17.18 4.26
C VAL A 481 3.32 -16.88 5.39
N LYS A 482 4.35 -16.08 5.08
CA LYS A 482 5.32 -15.56 6.05
C LYS A 482 5.39 -14.05 5.88
N GLN A 483 4.99 -13.29 6.90
CA GLN A 483 5.20 -11.85 6.90
C GLN A 483 6.65 -11.54 7.30
N GLU A 484 7.37 -10.85 6.44
CA GLU A 484 8.78 -10.50 6.68
C GLU A 484 9.16 -9.18 6.00
N PHE A 485 10.43 -8.78 6.14
CA PHE A 485 10.99 -7.63 5.44
C PHE A 485 11.53 -8.02 4.06
N ALA A 486 11.52 -7.07 3.13
CA ALA A 486 12.06 -7.27 1.79
C ALA A 486 13.55 -7.65 1.83
N ILE A 487 14.31 -7.03 2.72
CA ILE A 487 15.74 -7.33 2.84
C ILE A 487 16.00 -8.76 3.35
N ASP A 488 15.16 -9.27 4.24
CA ASP A 488 15.27 -10.65 4.75
C ASP A 488 15.02 -11.65 3.63
N PHE A 489 13.96 -11.44 2.83
CA PHE A 489 13.69 -12.24 1.63
C PHE A 489 14.90 -12.27 0.68
N TYR A 490 15.51 -11.11 0.37
CA TYR A 490 16.64 -11.08 -0.53
C TYR A 490 17.89 -11.74 0.03
N HIS A 491 18.14 -11.64 1.33
CA HIS A 491 19.24 -12.35 1.98
C HIS A 491 19.07 -13.86 1.94
N ASP A 492 17.86 -14.36 2.12
CA ASP A 492 17.55 -15.79 2.06
C ASP A 492 17.61 -16.27 0.61
N LEU A 493 17.04 -15.52 -0.33
CA LEU A 493 17.14 -15.80 -1.76
C LEU A 493 18.61 -15.86 -2.24
N GLU A 494 19.46 -14.89 -1.84
CA GLU A 494 20.88 -14.87 -2.20
C GLU A 494 21.60 -16.13 -1.71
N LYS A 495 21.35 -16.57 -0.48
CA LYS A 495 21.93 -17.79 0.09
C LYS A 495 21.53 -19.03 -0.72
N GLU A 496 20.25 -19.13 -1.06
CA GLU A 496 19.69 -20.28 -1.79
C GLU A 496 20.25 -20.39 -3.22
N VAL A 497 20.32 -19.26 -3.94
CA VAL A 497 20.78 -19.26 -5.35
C VAL A 497 22.28 -19.13 -5.52
N LYS A 498 23.05 -18.88 -4.46
CA LYS A 498 24.48 -18.63 -4.51
C LYS A 498 25.26 -19.79 -5.12
N GLY A 499 25.98 -19.50 -6.20
CA GLY A 499 26.78 -20.49 -6.91
C GLY A 499 25.98 -21.45 -7.79
N SER A 500 24.67 -21.32 -7.86
CA SER A 500 23.83 -22.15 -8.75
C SER A 500 24.12 -21.83 -10.21
N ARG A 501 24.45 -22.86 -10.98
CA ARG A 501 24.61 -22.75 -12.44
C ARG A 501 23.27 -22.62 -13.19
N ARG A 502 22.16 -22.86 -12.50
CA ARG A 502 20.80 -22.74 -13.04
C ARG A 502 20.25 -21.33 -12.94
N LEU A 503 20.85 -20.46 -12.09
CA LEU A 503 20.43 -19.07 -11.97
C LEU A 503 20.58 -18.37 -13.32
N PRO A 504 19.47 -17.96 -13.96
CA PRO A 504 19.51 -17.36 -15.29
C PRO A 504 20.13 -15.96 -15.22
N LYS A 505 20.58 -15.45 -16.39
CA LYS A 505 21.11 -14.11 -16.55
C LYS A 505 20.38 -13.37 -17.65
N TRP A 506 20.02 -12.12 -17.37
CA TRP A 506 19.53 -11.18 -18.37
C TRP A 506 20.56 -10.07 -18.58
N ALA A 507 21.00 -9.86 -19.80
CA ALA A 507 21.99 -8.83 -20.14
C ALA A 507 21.34 -7.70 -20.96
N GLY A 508 21.55 -6.46 -20.55
CA GLY A 508 21.04 -5.30 -21.25
C GLY A 508 19.86 -4.63 -20.53
N GLU A 509 19.12 -3.82 -21.26
CA GLU A 509 17.95 -3.12 -20.71
C GLU A 509 16.77 -4.08 -20.41
N LEU A 510 15.93 -3.66 -19.50
CA LEU A 510 14.63 -4.25 -19.25
C LEU A 510 13.57 -3.32 -19.86
N TYR A 511 13.25 -3.55 -21.12
CA TYR A 511 12.39 -2.67 -21.92
C TYR A 511 10.91 -2.98 -21.66
N LEU A 512 10.11 -1.93 -21.41
CA LEU A 512 8.65 -2.01 -21.33
C LEU A 512 8.03 -1.51 -22.63
N GLU A 513 7.57 -2.42 -23.47
CA GLU A 513 6.94 -2.08 -24.76
C GLU A 513 5.54 -1.47 -24.60
N PHE A 514 4.83 -1.79 -23.54
CA PHE A 514 3.44 -1.37 -23.32
C PHE A 514 3.30 0.15 -23.15
N HIS A 515 4.31 0.81 -22.54
CA HIS A 515 4.30 2.24 -22.24
C HIS A 515 5.28 3.05 -23.11
N ARG A 516 5.62 2.60 -24.31
CA ARG A 516 6.63 3.27 -25.18
C ARG A 516 6.32 4.73 -25.52
N GLY A 517 5.06 5.15 -25.47
CA GLY A 517 4.67 6.55 -25.66
C GLY A 517 5.26 7.50 -24.63
N THR A 518 5.65 7.00 -23.46
CA THR A 518 6.26 7.78 -22.38
C THR A 518 7.64 8.35 -22.75
N LEU A 519 8.32 7.80 -23.73
CA LEU A 519 9.60 8.33 -24.22
C LEU A 519 9.45 9.71 -24.88
N THR A 520 8.27 10.07 -25.39
CA THR A 520 8.04 11.31 -26.15
C THR A 520 6.91 12.19 -25.60
N SER A 521 5.97 11.63 -24.83
CA SER A 521 4.85 12.39 -24.25
C SER A 521 5.34 13.55 -23.39
N GLN A 522 4.61 14.68 -23.40
CA GLN A 522 4.95 15.89 -22.64
C GLN A 522 6.39 16.38 -22.89
N GLY A 523 6.81 16.46 -24.15
CA GLY A 523 8.18 16.81 -24.55
C GLY A 523 8.71 18.11 -23.93
N ARG A 524 7.83 19.08 -23.62
CA ARG A 524 8.20 20.30 -22.89
C ARG A 524 8.73 19.99 -21.50
N ASN A 525 8.09 19.07 -20.78
CA ASN A 525 8.52 18.68 -19.44
C ASN A 525 9.89 17.97 -19.46
N LYS A 526 10.12 17.09 -20.43
CA LYS A 526 11.42 16.45 -20.67
C LYS A 526 12.52 17.47 -20.98
N ARG A 527 12.19 18.51 -21.76
CA ARG A 527 13.12 19.60 -22.05
C ARG A 527 13.45 20.42 -20.79
N TYR A 528 12.49 20.71 -19.93
CA TYR A 528 12.74 21.39 -18.66
C TYR A 528 13.65 20.55 -17.77
N ASN A 529 13.38 19.26 -17.64
CA ASN A 529 14.24 18.37 -16.88
C ASN A 529 15.69 18.44 -17.37
N ARG A 530 15.91 18.23 -18.68
CA ARG A 530 17.28 18.22 -19.23
C ARG A 530 18.00 19.57 -19.06
N LYS A 531 17.31 20.68 -19.22
CA LYS A 531 17.90 22.01 -18.99
C LYS A 531 18.25 22.25 -17.53
N SER A 532 17.44 21.76 -16.61
CA SER A 532 17.70 21.90 -15.17
C SER A 532 18.87 21.02 -14.72
N GLU A 533 18.95 19.79 -15.22
CA GLU A 533 20.11 18.91 -14.98
C GLU A 533 21.43 19.58 -15.38
N LEU A 534 21.47 20.17 -16.58
CA LEU A 534 22.68 20.86 -17.08
C LEU A 534 22.97 22.13 -16.26
N LEU A 535 21.96 22.96 -16.01
CA LEU A 535 22.13 24.20 -15.24
C LEU A 535 22.69 23.92 -13.84
N TYR A 536 22.15 22.94 -13.13
CA TYR A 536 22.58 22.65 -11.77
C TYR A 536 23.95 21.99 -11.74
N HIS A 537 24.31 21.17 -12.74
CA HIS A 537 25.66 20.66 -12.91
C HIS A 537 26.69 21.80 -13.14
N ASP A 538 26.35 22.74 -14.02
CA ASP A 538 27.22 23.89 -14.31
C ASP A 538 27.36 24.80 -13.09
N MET A 539 26.26 25.07 -12.36
CA MET A 539 26.27 25.80 -11.10
C MET A 539 27.18 25.18 -10.06
N GLU A 540 27.06 23.87 -9.80
CA GLU A 540 27.94 23.18 -8.85
C GLU A 540 29.42 23.38 -9.20
N THR A 541 29.74 23.24 -10.49
CA THR A 541 31.12 23.41 -10.98
C THR A 541 31.60 24.86 -10.78
N ILE A 542 30.83 25.84 -11.20
CA ILE A 542 31.17 27.26 -11.09
C ILE A 542 31.27 27.71 -9.64
N CYS A 543 30.28 27.34 -8.81
CA CYS A 543 30.27 27.70 -7.41
C CYS A 543 31.41 27.03 -6.62
N ALA A 544 31.78 25.77 -6.95
CA ALA A 544 32.91 25.10 -6.34
C ALA A 544 34.25 25.79 -6.71
N ILE A 545 34.39 26.25 -7.97
CA ILE A 545 35.56 27.04 -8.40
C ILE A 545 35.60 28.38 -7.67
N ALA A 546 34.47 29.09 -7.55
CA ALA A 546 34.39 30.37 -6.85
C ALA A 546 34.74 30.22 -5.35
N ASP A 547 34.22 29.19 -4.69
CA ASP A 547 34.51 28.92 -3.27
C ASP A 547 35.99 28.57 -3.06
N SER A 548 36.56 27.71 -3.89
CA SER A 548 37.98 27.32 -3.80
C SER A 548 38.96 28.48 -4.07
N ASN A 549 38.53 29.52 -4.81
CA ASN A 549 39.29 30.73 -5.04
C ASN A 549 38.93 31.89 -4.07
N GLY A 550 38.06 31.65 -3.08
CA GLY A 550 37.67 32.66 -2.09
C GLY A 550 36.84 33.81 -2.67
N ILE A 551 36.18 33.60 -3.83
CA ILE A 551 35.35 34.61 -4.49
C ILE A 551 33.94 34.66 -3.86
N ALA A 552 33.34 33.50 -3.63
CA ALA A 552 32.03 33.37 -3.02
C ALA A 552 31.93 32.02 -2.29
N SER A 553 31.05 31.95 -1.26
CA SER A 553 30.80 30.68 -0.56
C SER A 553 29.92 29.76 -1.40
N TYR A 554 30.17 28.45 -1.35
CA TYR A 554 29.38 27.45 -2.06
C TYR A 554 27.93 27.38 -1.51
N PRO A 555 26.90 27.63 -2.32
CA PRO A 555 25.50 27.73 -1.88
C PRO A 555 24.86 26.33 -1.71
N ARG A 556 25.40 25.54 -0.80
CA ARG A 556 25.07 24.12 -0.60
C ARG A 556 23.57 23.86 -0.44
N GLN A 557 22.90 24.65 0.41
CA GLN A 557 21.49 24.44 0.70
C GLN A 557 20.60 24.75 -0.52
N PHE A 558 20.93 25.82 -1.25
CA PHE A 558 20.23 26.21 -2.45
C PHE A 558 20.33 25.10 -3.53
N ILE A 559 21.53 24.65 -3.79
CA ILE A 559 21.79 23.58 -4.78
C ILE A 559 21.09 22.27 -4.38
N ASN A 560 21.18 21.87 -3.10
CA ASN A 560 20.51 20.65 -2.62
C ASN A 560 18.99 20.74 -2.75
N ASN A 561 18.38 21.89 -2.43
CA ASN A 561 16.94 22.09 -2.57
C ASN A 561 16.52 22.03 -4.04
N GLY A 562 17.28 22.64 -4.93
CA GLY A 562 16.98 22.60 -6.35
C GLY A 562 17.11 21.19 -6.93
N TRP A 563 18.12 20.42 -6.56
CA TRP A 563 18.20 19.02 -6.96
C TRP A 563 17.02 18.19 -6.48
N LYS A 564 16.52 18.40 -5.25
CA LYS A 564 15.32 17.69 -4.78
C LYS A 564 14.09 17.97 -5.64
N ILE A 565 13.93 19.20 -6.15
CA ILE A 565 12.85 19.56 -7.08
C ILE A 565 13.04 18.87 -8.43
N ILE A 566 14.26 18.81 -8.97
CA ILE A 566 14.57 18.09 -10.20
C ILE A 566 14.23 16.60 -10.03
N LEU A 567 14.73 15.98 -8.96
CA LEU A 567 14.53 14.56 -8.67
C LEU A 567 13.05 14.22 -8.46
N LEU A 568 12.28 15.09 -7.79
CA LEU A 568 10.83 14.94 -7.63
C LEU A 568 10.11 14.87 -8.97
N ASN A 569 10.45 15.79 -9.90
CA ASN A 569 9.84 15.85 -11.22
C ASN A 569 10.29 14.71 -12.17
N GLN A 570 11.23 13.88 -11.74
CA GLN A 570 11.64 12.64 -12.44
C GLN A 570 10.82 11.43 -12.01
N PHE A 571 9.83 11.59 -11.13
CA PHE A 571 8.89 10.53 -10.79
C PHE A 571 8.28 9.91 -12.05
N HIS A 572 8.05 8.59 -12.03
CA HIS A 572 7.76 7.79 -13.23
C HIS A 572 6.43 8.09 -13.91
N ASP A 573 5.55 8.91 -13.33
CA ASP A 573 4.36 9.45 -13.99
C ASP A 573 4.47 10.93 -14.33
N ILE A 574 5.46 11.66 -13.81
CA ILE A 574 5.66 13.07 -14.14
C ILE A 574 6.48 13.22 -15.42
N ILE A 575 7.76 12.80 -15.40
CA ILE A 575 8.62 12.98 -16.59
C ILE A 575 8.18 12.14 -17.79
N PRO A 576 7.65 10.92 -17.66
CA PRO A 576 7.12 10.16 -18.78
C PRO A 576 5.92 10.79 -19.47
N GLY A 577 5.12 11.60 -18.78
CA GLY A 577 4.00 12.28 -19.38
C GLY A 577 2.65 11.60 -19.21
N SER A 578 2.52 10.73 -18.21
CA SER A 578 1.32 9.91 -17.95
C SER A 578 0.37 10.48 -16.88
N SER A 579 0.69 11.64 -16.33
CA SER A 579 -0.15 12.34 -15.34
C SER A 579 -1.24 13.21 -15.99
N ILE A 580 -2.18 13.69 -15.17
CA ILE A 580 -3.19 14.68 -15.56
C ILE A 580 -2.56 16.04 -15.87
N LYS A 581 -3.30 16.87 -16.60
CA LYS A 581 -2.85 18.19 -17.08
C LYS A 581 -2.34 19.07 -15.93
N GLU A 582 -3.03 19.09 -14.81
CA GLU A 582 -2.75 19.94 -13.66
C GLU A 582 -1.36 19.64 -13.03
N VAL A 583 -0.89 18.40 -13.11
CA VAL A 583 0.47 18.03 -12.70
C VAL A 583 1.53 18.73 -13.53
N TYR A 584 1.30 18.90 -14.83
CA TYR A 584 2.23 19.62 -15.71
C TYR A 584 2.17 21.14 -15.57
N GLU A 585 1.08 21.68 -15.05
CA GLU A 585 0.99 23.07 -14.62
C GLU A 585 1.87 23.29 -13.38
N ASP A 586 1.76 22.43 -12.36
CA ASP A 586 2.60 22.44 -11.16
C ASP A 586 4.09 22.25 -11.50
N SER A 587 4.40 21.25 -12.33
CA SER A 587 5.78 20.95 -12.75
C SER A 587 6.39 22.13 -13.53
N LYS A 588 5.61 22.79 -14.38
CA LYS A 588 6.07 23.97 -15.11
C LYS A 588 6.42 25.11 -14.17
N GLU A 589 5.56 25.40 -13.20
CA GLU A 589 5.81 26.44 -12.20
C GLU A 589 7.09 26.17 -11.41
N GLN A 590 7.28 24.92 -10.96
CA GLN A 590 8.48 24.48 -10.26
C GLN A 590 9.75 24.67 -11.12
N TYR A 591 9.72 24.24 -12.38
CA TYR A 591 10.87 24.39 -13.28
C TYR A 591 11.15 25.84 -13.67
N ASP A 592 10.13 26.66 -13.93
CA ASP A 592 10.31 28.08 -14.26
C ASP A 592 11.00 28.81 -13.10
N LYS A 593 10.55 28.57 -11.87
CA LYS A 593 11.18 29.12 -10.66
C LYS A 593 12.62 28.61 -10.50
N LEU A 594 12.81 27.30 -10.54
CA LEU A 594 14.11 26.64 -10.38
C LEU A 594 15.16 27.18 -11.39
N ILE A 595 14.77 27.30 -12.68
CA ILE A 595 15.68 27.76 -13.75
C ILE A 595 15.96 29.25 -13.59
N SER A 596 14.97 30.06 -13.20
CA SER A 596 15.14 31.50 -12.99
C SER A 596 16.08 31.79 -11.81
N GLU A 597 15.83 31.15 -10.67
CA GLU A 597 16.65 31.30 -9.46
C GLU A 597 18.07 30.76 -9.68
N GLY A 598 18.21 29.58 -10.32
CA GLY A 598 19.52 28.99 -10.58
C GLY A 598 20.39 29.79 -11.60
N LYS A 599 19.76 30.60 -12.45
CA LYS A 599 20.50 31.52 -13.32
C LYS A 599 20.90 32.82 -12.63
N ALA A 600 20.17 33.20 -11.60
CA ALA A 600 20.48 34.39 -10.82
C ALA A 600 21.61 34.15 -9.80
N GLU A 601 21.66 32.93 -9.23
CA GLU A 601 22.77 32.50 -8.36
C GLU A 601 24.08 32.41 -9.10
#